data_b8ae32b8043e71df60c05c40244fdaf4
#
_entry.id   b8ae32b8043e71df60c05c40244fdaf4
#
_cell.length_a   1.000
_cell.length_b   1.000
_cell.length_c   1.000
_cell.angle_alpha   90.00
_cell.angle_beta   90.00
_cell.angle_gamma   90.00
#
_symmetry.space_group_name_H-M   'P 1'
#
loop_
_entity.id
_entity.type
_entity.pdbx_description
1 polymer ?
#
loop_
_entity_poly.entity_id
_entity_poly.type
_entity_poly.pdbx_seq_one_letter_code
_entity_poly.pdbx_strand_id
1 'polypeptide(L)'
;MTDTPVGVFIVDDHAVVRSGIAAYLELIDDVTLVGEAADGEQALARLAELAARDALPGVVLMDLVMPNINGVEATAHIVERFPTCRVVVLTSFGEVERVNAALRNGAVGYLLKDAEAAEVAAAIRAAVRGEVHLDSEIARRLTQDLRCGPVGLALLTSRERQILALLGEGRSNREIADILVISERTARTHVSNVLSKLNLTSRTQAALMAIREGLVPRAQ
;
A
#
# COMPACT_ATOMS: atom_id res chain seq x y z
N MET A 1 20.07 3.84 10.40
CA MET A 1 18.90 2.99 10.73
C MET A 1 18.19 3.70 11.86
N THR A 2 16.97 4.12 11.68
CA THR A 2 16.19 4.85 12.71
C THR A 2 15.78 3.84 13.79
N ASP A 3 16.31 4.04 15.00
CA ASP A 3 15.99 3.23 16.20
C ASP A 3 14.55 3.46 16.73
N THR A 4 13.70 4.13 15.97
CA THR A 4 12.33 4.42 16.40
C THR A 4 11.38 3.38 15.79
N PRO A 5 10.60 2.67 16.61
CA PRO A 5 9.59 1.73 16.13
C PRO A 5 8.58 2.38 15.18
N VAL A 6 8.12 1.63 14.21
CA VAL A 6 7.09 2.08 13.27
C VAL A 6 5.74 2.16 13.99
N GLY A 7 5.16 3.34 14.07
CA GLY A 7 3.81 3.53 14.59
C GLY A 7 2.76 2.93 13.65
N VAL A 8 1.90 2.06 14.17
CA VAL A 8 0.80 1.43 13.44
C VAL A 8 -0.53 1.82 14.05
N PHE A 9 -1.52 2.13 13.21
CA PHE A 9 -2.88 2.41 13.60
C PHE A 9 -3.82 1.38 12.96
N ILE A 10 -4.75 0.80 13.74
CA ILE A 10 -5.68 -0.25 13.26
C ILE A 10 -7.08 0.32 13.09
N VAL A 11 -7.72 0.04 11.96
CA VAL A 11 -9.11 0.42 11.69
C VAL A 11 -9.88 -0.81 11.22
N ASP A 12 -10.79 -1.29 12.06
CA ASP A 12 -11.64 -2.47 11.79
C ASP A 12 -12.86 -2.40 12.71
N ASP A 13 -14.06 -2.72 12.25
CA ASP A 13 -15.25 -2.68 13.09
C ASP A 13 -15.36 -3.89 14.05
N HIS A 14 -14.62 -4.97 13.77
CA HIS A 14 -14.58 -6.17 14.58
C HIS A 14 -13.54 -6.07 15.71
N ALA A 15 -13.99 -5.91 16.96
CA ALA A 15 -13.10 -5.80 18.12
C ALA A 15 -12.15 -6.99 18.28
N VAL A 16 -12.59 -8.22 17.95
CA VAL A 16 -11.76 -9.43 18.03
C VAL A 16 -10.60 -9.37 17.02
N VAL A 17 -10.84 -8.86 15.82
CA VAL A 17 -9.80 -8.70 14.80
C VAL A 17 -8.77 -7.66 15.26
N ARG A 18 -9.23 -6.50 15.76
CA ARG A 18 -8.32 -5.47 16.30
C ARG A 18 -7.46 -6.01 17.43
N SER A 19 -8.08 -6.69 18.41
CA SER A 19 -7.33 -7.30 19.53
C SER A 19 -6.34 -8.37 19.07
N GLY A 20 -6.69 -9.17 18.06
CA GLY A 20 -5.79 -10.17 17.50
C GLY A 20 -4.58 -9.54 16.82
N ILE A 21 -4.79 -8.52 15.98
CA ILE A 21 -3.71 -7.79 15.31
C ILE A 21 -2.85 -7.06 16.35
N ALA A 22 -3.47 -6.40 17.35
CA ALA A 22 -2.74 -5.72 18.42
C ALA A 22 -1.79 -6.66 19.15
N ALA A 23 -2.27 -7.86 19.51
CA ALA A 23 -1.45 -8.88 20.15
C ALA A 23 -0.28 -9.36 19.26
N TYR A 24 -0.45 -9.41 17.93
CA TYR A 24 0.64 -9.70 17.01
C TYR A 24 1.67 -8.57 16.94
N LEU A 25 1.22 -7.31 16.93
CA LEU A 25 2.12 -6.16 16.88
C LEU A 25 3.01 -6.09 18.13
N GLU A 26 2.50 -6.50 19.30
CA GLU A 26 3.28 -6.58 20.56
C GLU A 26 4.46 -7.57 20.50
N LEU A 27 4.42 -8.54 19.57
CA LEU A 27 5.50 -9.52 19.37
C LEU A 27 6.58 -9.03 18.39
N ILE A 28 6.43 -7.82 17.82
CA ILE A 28 7.31 -7.28 16.79
C ILE A 28 8.09 -6.10 17.37
N ASP A 29 9.40 -6.25 17.57
CA ASP A 29 10.26 -5.27 18.26
C ASP A 29 10.32 -3.89 17.56
N ASP A 30 10.21 -3.84 16.25
CA ASP A 30 10.35 -2.63 15.43
C ASP A 30 9.00 -1.96 15.06
N VAL A 31 7.90 -2.39 15.71
CA VAL A 31 6.54 -1.88 15.48
C VAL A 31 5.89 -1.51 16.81
N THR A 32 5.08 -0.46 16.83
CA THR A 32 4.28 -0.09 18.00
C THR A 32 2.86 0.30 17.59
N LEU A 33 1.86 -0.18 18.34
CA LEU A 33 0.48 0.25 18.17
C LEU A 33 0.30 1.66 18.76
N VAL A 34 -0.12 2.63 17.95
CA VAL A 34 -0.35 4.02 18.38
C VAL A 34 -1.82 4.38 18.53
N GLY A 35 -2.72 3.50 18.08
CA GLY A 35 -4.15 3.67 18.28
C GLY A 35 -4.99 2.75 17.40
N GLU A 36 -6.29 2.79 17.65
CA GLU A 36 -7.29 1.99 16.91
C GLU A 36 -8.59 2.79 16.73
N ALA A 37 -9.39 2.39 15.75
CA ALA A 37 -10.72 2.91 15.48
C ALA A 37 -11.65 1.78 15.01
N ALA A 38 -12.95 1.96 15.23
CA ALA A 38 -13.97 0.99 14.82
C ALA A 38 -14.62 1.34 13.46
N ASP A 39 -14.35 2.51 12.91
CA ASP A 39 -14.83 2.95 11.60
C ASP A 39 -13.96 4.08 11.03
N GLY A 40 -14.23 4.46 9.78
CA GLY A 40 -13.46 5.50 9.09
C GLY A 40 -13.61 6.89 9.69
N GLU A 41 -14.76 7.23 10.26
CA GLU A 41 -15.00 8.53 10.90
C GLU A 41 -14.14 8.70 12.16
N GLN A 42 -14.17 7.70 13.04
CA GLN A 42 -13.32 7.63 14.23
C GLN A 42 -11.82 7.65 13.86
N ALA A 43 -11.44 6.91 12.81
CA ALA A 43 -10.07 6.89 12.32
C ALA A 43 -9.60 8.28 11.93
N LEU A 44 -10.37 9.01 11.12
CA LEU A 44 -10.03 10.37 10.68
C LEU A 44 -9.94 11.36 11.86
N ALA A 45 -10.86 11.26 12.83
CA ALA A 45 -10.83 12.11 14.03
C ALA A 45 -9.56 11.84 14.87
N ARG A 46 -9.24 10.57 15.15
CA ARG A 46 -8.07 10.19 15.95
C ARG A 46 -6.74 10.49 15.24
N LEU A 47 -6.66 10.29 13.92
CA LEU A 47 -5.48 10.67 13.16
C LEU A 47 -5.26 12.18 13.16
N ALA A 48 -6.33 13.00 13.15
CA ALA A 48 -6.21 14.44 13.29
C ALA A 48 -5.68 14.86 14.68
N GLU A 49 -6.10 14.16 15.75
CA GLU A 49 -5.55 14.38 17.09
C GLU A 49 -4.07 13.99 17.19
N LEU A 50 -3.68 12.87 16.55
CA LEU A 50 -2.27 12.44 16.49
C LEU A 50 -1.42 13.40 15.66
N ALA A 51 -1.95 13.92 14.56
CA ALA A 51 -1.28 14.94 13.74
C ALA A 51 -0.99 16.21 14.54
N ALA A 52 -1.94 16.66 15.36
CA ALA A 52 -1.77 17.85 16.22
C ALA A 52 -0.67 17.68 17.28
N ARG A 53 -0.25 16.45 17.56
CA ARG A 53 0.82 16.08 18.51
C ARG A 53 2.12 15.63 17.85
N ASP A 54 2.22 15.75 16.52
CA ASP A 54 3.34 15.24 15.70
C ASP A 54 3.61 13.71 15.93
N ALA A 55 2.54 12.95 16.14
CA ALA A 55 2.55 11.53 16.50
C ALA A 55 1.78 10.65 15.49
N LEU A 56 1.76 11.06 14.21
CA LEU A 56 1.10 10.29 13.16
C LEU A 56 1.73 8.88 13.00
N PRO A 57 0.91 7.85 12.75
CA PRO A 57 1.41 6.53 12.43
C PRO A 57 2.13 6.52 11.08
N GLY A 58 3.14 5.66 10.95
CA GLY A 58 3.75 5.37 9.66
C GLY A 58 2.85 4.51 8.77
N VAL A 59 2.06 3.62 9.40
CA VAL A 59 1.15 2.69 8.69
C VAL A 59 -0.23 2.67 9.34
N VAL A 60 -1.26 2.65 8.50
CA VAL A 60 -2.66 2.41 8.89
C VAL A 60 -3.11 1.08 8.29
N LEU A 61 -3.47 0.13 9.13
CA LEU A 61 -4.12 -1.13 8.73
C LEU A 61 -5.62 -0.86 8.64
N MET A 62 -6.21 -0.97 7.45
CA MET A 62 -7.55 -0.50 7.15
C MET A 62 -8.47 -1.61 6.66
N ASP A 63 -9.50 -1.95 7.42
CA ASP A 63 -10.60 -2.76 6.91
C ASP A 63 -11.42 -2.00 5.86
N LEU A 64 -11.87 -2.71 4.84
CA LEU A 64 -12.69 -2.12 3.77
C LEU A 64 -14.19 -2.07 4.09
N VAL A 65 -14.68 -2.98 4.93
CA VAL A 65 -16.10 -3.15 5.22
C VAL A 65 -16.40 -2.70 6.64
N MET A 66 -16.80 -1.47 6.77
CA MET A 66 -17.12 -0.84 8.05
C MET A 66 -18.37 0.03 7.92
N PRO A 67 -19.10 0.28 9.03
CA PRO A 67 -20.21 1.23 9.05
C PRO A 67 -19.72 2.68 8.89
N ASN A 68 -20.67 3.60 8.67
CA ASN A 68 -20.43 5.03 8.50
C ASN A 68 -19.53 5.33 7.29
N ILE A 69 -18.29 5.75 7.49
CA ILE A 69 -17.28 5.90 6.45
C ILE A 69 -16.57 4.55 6.27
N ASN A 70 -16.75 3.93 5.09
CA ASN A 70 -16.10 2.66 4.75
C ASN A 70 -14.59 2.85 4.50
N GLY A 71 -13.84 1.73 4.49
CA GLY A 71 -12.39 1.80 4.37
C GLY A 71 -11.88 2.35 3.03
N VAL A 72 -12.66 2.24 1.96
CA VAL A 72 -12.28 2.80 0.65
C VAL A 72 -12.31 4.33 0.70
N GLU A 73 -13.37 4.91 1.27
CA GLU A 73 -13.52 6.36 1.45
C GLU A 73 -12.52 6.88 2.48
N ALA A 74 -12.38 6.17 3.62
CA ALA A 74 -11.40 6.53 4.65
C ALA A 74 -9.97 6.55 4.09
N THR A 75 -9.61 5.59 3.24
CA THR A 75 -8.30 5.55 2.56
C THR A 75 -8.06 6.82 1.74
N ALA A 76 -9.02 7.25 0.93
CA ALA A 76 -8.89 8.47 0.14
C ALA A 76 -8.62 9.71 1.03
N HIS A 77 -9.42 9.87 2.09
CA HIS A 77 -9.26 10.98 3.03
C HIS A 77 -7.94 10.94 3.80
N ILE A 78 -7.47 9.74 4.20
CA ILE A 78 -6.19 9.59 4.92
C ILE A 78 -5.03 9.97 4.00
N VAL A 79 -5.00 9.45 2.78
CA VAL A 79 -3.92 9.72 1.82
C VAL A 79 -3.85 11.22 1.46
N GLU A 80 -5.01 11.87 1.32
CA GLU A 80 -5.08 13.32 1.03
C GLU A 80 -4.63 14.17 2.23
N ARG A 81 -5.14 13.88 3.43
CA ARG A 81 -4.92 14.72 4.62
C ARG A 81 -3.64 14.40 5.38
N PHE A 82 -3.18 13.17 5.33
CA PHE A 82 -2.02 12.66 6.07
C PHE A 82 -1.06 11.90 5.13
N PRO A 83 -0.39 12.55 4.19
CA PRO A 83 0.37 11.90 3.10
C PRO A 83 1.60 11.11 3.60
N THR A 84 1.99 11.25 4.86
CA THR A 84 3.03 10.45 5.50
C THR A 84 2.53 9.09 5.98
N CYS A 85 1.22 8.94 6.22
CA CYS A 85 0.60 7.68 6.60
C CYS A 85 0.45 6.77 5.38
N ARG A 86 0.92 5.54 5.49
CA ARG A 86 0.78 4.51 4.46
C ARG A 86 -0.41 3.62 4.80
N VAL A 87 -1.38 3.51 3.90
CA VAL A 87 -2.55 2.66 4.13
C VAL A 87 -2.29 1.27 3.55
N VAL A 88 -2.37 0.25 4.39
CA VAL A 88 -2.38 -1.17 4.02
C VAL A 88 -3.78 -1.70 4.30
N VAL A 89 -4.41 -2.25 3.28
CA VAL A 89 -5.78 -2.76 3.36
C VAL A 89 -5.80 -4.10 4.07
N LEU A 90 -6.75 -4.28 4.98
CA LEU A 90 -7.16 -5.57 5.54
C LEU A 90 -8.47 -5.99 4.88
N THR A 91 -8.60 -7.24 4.45
CA THR A 91 -9.82 -7.68 3.79
C THR A 91 -10.09 -9.16 4.01
N SER A 92 -11.37 -9.54 3.94
CA SER A 92 -11.78 -10.92 3.84
C SER A 92 -11.69 -11.39 2.39
N PHE A 93 -11.63 -12.71 2.19
CA PHE A 93 -11.58 -13.32 0.87
C PHE A 93 -12.79 -12.90 0.00
N GLY A 94 -12.54 -12.44 -1.23
CA GLY A 94 -13.60 -12.13 -2.21
C GLY A 94 -13.92 -10.65 -2.44
N GLU A 95 -13.24 -9.70 -1.80
CA GLU A 95 -13.51 -8.25 -1.89
C GLU A 95 -12.69 -7.52 -2.97
N VAL A 96 -12.39 -8.16 -4.08
CA VAL A 96 -11.48 -7.68 -5.13
C VAL A 96 -11.84 -6.27 -5.64
N GLU A 97 -13.12 -5.98 -5.85
CA GLU A 97 -13.58 -4.67 -6.34
C GLU A 97 -13.28 -3.54 -5.35
N ARG A 98 -13.48 -3.81 -4.04
CA ARG A 98 -13.18 -2.85 -2.98
C ARG A 98 -11.67 -2.64 -2.81
N VAL A 99 -10.90 -3.72 -2.89
CA VAL A 99 -9.43 -3.65 -2.87
C VAL A 99 -8.95 -2.80 -4.04
N ASN A 100 -9.46 -3.02 -5.26
CA ASN A 100 -9.15 -2.20 -6.42
C ASN A 100 -9.48 -0.72 -6.20
N ALA A 101 -10.61 -0.43 -5.59
CA ALA A 101 -11.02 0.94 -5.29
C ALA A 101 -10.07 1.58 -4.25
N ALA A 102 -9.71 0.87 -3.19
CA ALA A 102 -8.76 1.37 -2.17
C ALA A 102 -7.36 1.61 -2.76
N LEU A 103 -6.89 0.72 -3.63
CA LEU A 103 -5.61 0.91 -4.33
C LEU A 103 -5.63 2.14 -5.26
N ARG A 104 -6.75 2.40 -5.95
CA ARG A 104 -6.93 3.64 -6.74
C ARG A 104 -6.90 4.88 -5.86
N ASN A 105 -7.37 4.77 -4.62
CA ASN A 105 -7.37 5.85 -3.63
C ASN A 105 -6.03 5.99 -2.88
N GLY A 106 -4.99 5.22 -3.27
CA GLY A 106 -3.64 5.39 -2.77
C GLY A 106 -3.19 4.41 -1.68
N ALA A 107 -3.96 3.34 -1.39
CA ALA A 107 -3.45 2.25 -0.57
C ALA A 107 -2.15 1.67 -1.17
N VAL A 108 -1.18 1.34 -0.33
CA VAL A 108 0.16 0.89 -0.76
C VAL A 108 0.37 -0.61 -0.59
N GLY A 109 -0.53 -1.30 0.06
CA GLY A 109 -0.46 -2.74 0.29
C GLY A 109 -1.81 -3.33 0.65
N TYR A 110 -1.79 -4.64 0.80
CA TYR A 110 -2.97 -5.43 1.04
C TYR A 110 -2.60 -6.68 1.86
N LEU A 111 -3.46 -7.06 2.77
CA LEU A 111 -3.38 -8.25 3.60
C LEU A 111 -4.75 -8.92 3.70
N LEU A 112 -4.78 -10.24 3.79
CA LEU A 112 -5.96 -10.97 4.25
C LEU A 112 -6.10 -10.84 5.77
N LYS A 113 -7.33 -10.84 6.28
CA LYS A 113 -7.60 -10.79 7.75
C LYS A 113 -7.13 -12.05 8.49
N ASP A 114 -6.89 -13.15 7.75
CA ASP A 114 -6.33 -14.41 8.24
C ASP A 114 -4.81 -14.54 7.98
N ALA A 115 -4.14 -13.47 7.55
CA ALA A 115 -2.71 -13.44 7.34
C ALA A 115 -1.93 -13.76 8.63
N GLU A 116 -0.83 -14.49 8.49
CA GLU A 116 0.04 -14.78 9.62
C GLU A 116 0.77 -13.53 10.12
N ALA A 117 1.17 -13.54 11.41
CA ALA A 117 1.88 -12.41 12.02
C ALA A 117 3.14 -11.97 11.23
N ALA A 118 3.86 -12.93 10.64
CA ALA A 118 5.02 -12.65 9.80
C ALA A 118 4.67 -11.87 8.52
N GLU A 119 3.51 -12.14 7.92
CA GLU A 119 3.03 -11.43 6.73
C GLU A 119 2.58 -10.00 7.08
N VAL A 120 1.91 -9.83 8.23
CA VAL A 120 1.54 -8.50 8.74
C VAL A 120 2.80 -7.65 8.95
N ALA A 121 3.82 -8.19 9.61
CA ALA A 121 5.10 -7.52 9.80
C ALA A 121 5.79 -7.17 8.47
N ALA A 122 5.80 -8.11 7.51
CA ALA A 122 6.40 -7.89 6.20
C ALA A 122 5.69 -6.77 5.43
N ALA A 123 4.35 -6.74 5.46
CA ALA A 123 3.57 -5.71 4.80
C ALA A 123 3.77 -4.31 5.43
N ILE A 124 3.84 -4.22 6.77
CA ILE A 124 4.14 -2.97 7.47
C ILE A 124 5.52 -2.44 7.05
N ARG A 125 6.55 -3.28 7.09
CA ARG A 125 7.91 -2.89 6.70
C ARG A 125 8.00 -2.49 5.23
N ALA A 126 7.33 -3.22 4.34
CA ALA A 126 7.26 -2.89 2.91
C ALA A 126 6.59 -1.53 2.69
N ALA A 127 5.47 -1.27 3.36
CA ALA A 127 4.75 0.00 3.27
C ALA A 127 5.62 1.20 3.68
N VAL A 128 6.38 1.08 4.78
CA VAL A 128 7.31 2.12 5.25
C VAL A 128 8.43 2.39 4.24
N ARG A 129 8.96 1.35 3.59
CA ARG A 129 10.00 1.50 2.55
C ARG A 129 9.45 2.02 1.22
N GLY A 130 8.12 2.17 1.10
CA GLY A 130 7.46 2.54 -0.15
C GLY A 130 7.47 1.42 -1.19
N GLU A 131 7.60 0.19 -0.73
CA GLU A 131 7.46 -1.04 -1.51
C GLU A 131 5.99 -1.48 -1.52
N VAL A 132 5.63 -2.30 -2.51
CA VAL A 132 4.29 -2.88 -2.60
C VAL A 132 4.34 -4.31 -2.07
N HIS A 133 3.52 -4.60 -1.06
CA HIS A 133 3.32 -5.97 -0.58
C HIS A 133 1.98 -6.48 -1.09
N LEU A 134 2.02 -7.45 -2.00
CA LEU A 134 0.83 -8.08 -2.58
C LEU A 134 1.05 -9.59 -2.63
N ASP A 135 0.06 -10.34 -2.15
CA ASP A 135 0.00 -11.76 -2.40
C ASP A 135 -0.16 -12.05 -3.91
N SER A 136 0.52 -13.08 -4.41
CA SER A 136 0.58 -13.41 -5.84
C SER A 136 -0.80 -13.78 -6.44
N GLU A 137 -1.67 -14.43 -5.67
CA GLU A 137 -3.03 -14.79 -6.12
C GLU A 137 -3.92 -13.54 -6.26
N ILE A 138 -3.79 -12.61 -5.32
CA ILE A 138 -4.51 -11.34 -5.36
C ILE A 138 -3.96 -10.43 -6.45
N ALA A 139 -2.63 -10.35 -6.60
CA ALA A 139 -2.03 -9.61 -7.71
C ALA A 139 -2.58 -10.10 -9.06
N ARG A 140 -2.72 -11.43 -9.23
CA ARG A 140 -3.30 -12.02 -10.43
C ARG A 140 -4.77 -11.64 -10.65
N ARG A 141 -5.60 -11.64 -9.58
CA ARG A 141 -7.02 -11.27 -9.67
C ARG A 141 -7.20 -9.78 -9.92
N LEU A 142 -6.47 -8.94 -9.22
CA LEU A 142 -6.48 -7.49 -9.40
C LEU A 142 -6.06 -7.08 -10.81
N THR A 143 -5.11 -7.80 -11.43
CA THR A 143 -4.67 -7.51 -12.79
C THR A 143 -5.72 -7.84 -13.86
N GLN A 144 -6.64 -8.74 -13.61
CA GLN A 144 -7.72 -9.04 -14.56
C GLN A 144 -8.70 -7.87 -14.71
N ASP A 145 -8.87 -7.06 -13.67
CA ASP A 145 -9.83 -5.94 -13.65
C ASP A 145 -9.23 -4.60 -14.13
N LEU A 146 -7.91 -4.49 -14.22
CA LEU A 146 -7.27 -3.28 -14.73
C LEU A 146 -7.46 -3.18 -16.25
N ARG A 147 -8.49 -2.49 -16.69
CA ARG A 147 -8.78 -2.20 -18.11
C ARG A 147 -7.86 -1.11 -18.65
N CYS A 148 -6.55 -1.35 -18.67
CA CYS A 148 -5.64 -0.56 -19.49
C CYS A 148 -5.34 -1.35 -20.77
N GLY A 149 -5.79 -0.87 -21.91
CA GLY A 149 -5.50 -1.51 -23.20
C GLY A 149 -4.01 -1.44 -23.55
N PRO A 150 -3.56 -2.19 -24.58
CA PRO A 150 -2.17 -2.27 -25.03
C PRO A 150 -1.55 -0.92 -25.45
N VAL A 151 -2.36 0.12 -25.58
CA VAL A 151 -1.94 1.46 -25.98
C VAL A 151 -1.05 2.14 -24.93
N GLY A 152 -1.24 1.85 -23.64
CA GLY A 152 -0.50 2.53 -22.56
C GLY A 152 1.00 2.28 -22.57
N LEU A 153 1.45 1.04 -22.81
CA LEU A 153 2.86 0.71 -22.82
C LEU A 153 3.64 1.32 -24.00
N ALA A 154 2.97 1.60 -25.12
CA ALA A 154 3.58 2.25 -26.28
C ALA A 154 3.98 3.70 -25.99
N LEU A 155 3.40 4.34 -24.98
CA LEU A 155 3.71 5.72 -24.56
C LEU A 155 4.99 5.80 -23.71
N LEU A 156 5.47 4.66 -23.20
CA LEU A 156 6.65 4.62 -22.35
C LEU A 156 7.94 4.54 -23.16
N THR A 157 8.91 5.36 -22.80
CA THR A 157 10.30 5.20 -23.25
C THR A 157 10.87 3.87 -22.72
N SER A 158 11.98 3.40 -23.31
CA SER A 158 12.66 2.19 -22.84
C SER A 158 13.04 2.30 -21.35
N ARG A 159 13.43 3.48 -20.89
CA ARG A 159 13.77 3.74 -19.49
C ARG A 159 12.55 3.65 -18.56
N GLU A 160 11.45 4.24 -18.95
CA GLU A 160 10.20 4.19 -18.20
C GLU A 160 9.64 2.78 -18.13
N ARG A 161 9.81 1.98 -19.19
CA ARG A 161 9.41 0.57 -19.20
C ARG A 161 10.27 -0.27 -18.25
N GLN A 162 11.60 -0.02 -18.17
CA GLN A 162 12.44 -0.66 -17.16
C GLN A 162 11.98 -0.32 -15.74
N ILE A 163 11.63 0.94 -15.49
CA ILE A 163 11.13 1.38 -14.19
C ILE A 163 9.79 0.72 -13.87
N LEU A 164 8.88 0.62 -14.83
CA LEU A 164 7.62 -0.07 -14.66
C LEU A 164 7.83 -1.56 -14.28
N ALA A 165 8.79 -2.24 -14.91
CA ALA A 165 9.14 -3.61 -14.55
C ALA A 165 9.66 -3.71 -13.10
N LEU A 166 10.55 -2.82 -12.68
CA LEU A 166 11.07 -2.78 -11.31
C LEU A 166 9.98 -2.43 -10.27
N LEU A 167 8.99 -1.61 -10.65
CA LEU A 167 7.81 -1.37 -9.82
C LEU A 167 6.99 -2.66 -9.64
N GLY A 168 6.87 -3.45 -10.69
CA GLY A 168 6.23 -4.76 -10.66
C GLY A 168 6.95 -5.78 -9.77
N GLU A 169 8.27 -5.67 -9.64
CA GLU A 169 9.07 -6.45 -8.69
C GLU A 169 8.98 -5.95 -7.24
N GLY A 170 8.23 -4.88 -6.99
CA GLY A 170 8.07 -4.28 -5.66
C GLY A 170 9.21 -3.36 -5.23
N ARG A 171 10.19 -3.03 -6.10
CA ARG A 171 11.39 -2.26 -5.75
C ARG A 171 11.07 -0.85 -5.26
N SER A 172 11.67 -0.40 -4.18
CA SER A 172 11.62 0.98 -3.69
C SER A 172 12.33 1.95 -4.65
N ASN A 173 12.09 3.26 -4.51
CA ASN A 173 12.77 4.27 -5.34
C ASN A 173 14.29 4.24 -5.15
N ARG A 174 14.76 3.88 -3.96
CA ARG A 174 16.19 3.72 -3.66
C ARG A 174 16.78 2.52 -4.41
N GLU A 175 16.13 1.35 -4.36
CA GLU A 175 16.58 0.17 -5.10
C GLU A 175 16.54 0.39 -6.61
N ILE A 176 15.49 1.07 -7.13
CA ILE A 176 15.40 1.47 -8.53
C ILE A 176 16.58 2.37 -8.90
N ALA A 177 16.93 3.32 -8.05
CA ALA A 177 18.05 4.22 -8.27
C ALA A 177 19.38 3.46 -8.31
N ASP A 178 19.60 2.53 -7.38
CA ASP A 178 20.79 1.69 -7.30
C ASP A 178 20.93 0.78 -8.54
N ILE A 179 19.84 0.07 -8.92
CA ILE A 179 19.83 -0.82 -10.10
C ILE A 179 20.08 -0.05 -11.40
N LEU A 180 19.50 1.13 -11.52
CA LEU A 180 19.54 1.93 -12.73
C LEU A 180 20.72 2.93 -12.77
N VAL A 181 21.54 2.98 -11.70
CA VAL A 181 22.69 3.88 -11.53
C VAL A 181 22.28 5.35 -11.72
N ILE A 182 21.24 5.78 -11.00
CA ILE A 182 20.73 7.16 -11.00
C ILE A 182 20.52 7.64 -9.56
N SER A 183 20.25 8.93 -9.36
CA SER A 183 19.87 9.42 -8.03
C SER A 183 18.45 8.98 -7.65
N GLU A 184 18.17 8.81 -6.35
CA GLU A 184 16.83 8.49 -5.86
C GLU A 184 15.80 9.56 -6.29
N ARG A 185 16.22 10.84 -6.31
CA ARG A 185 15.40 11.95 -6.83
C ARG A 185 15.01 11.73 -8.29
N THR A 186 15.95 11.28 -9.12
CA THR A 186 15.72 10.97 -10.53
C THR A 186 14.78 9.77 -10.68
N ALA A 187 14.96 8.72 -9.87
CA ALA A 187 14.08 7.55 -9.86
C ALA A 187 12.64 7.96 -9.52
N ARG A 188 12.45 8.81 -8.50
CA ARG A 188 11.14 9.35 -8.10
C ARG A 188 10.46 10.13 -9.23
N THR A 189 11.20 10.95 -9.94
CA THR A 189 10.70 11.70 -11.10
C THR A 189 10.23 10.76 -12.22
N HIS A 190 11.02 9.74 -12.53
CA HIS A 190 10.65 8.76 -13.55
C HIS A 190 9.42 7.94 -13.15
N VAL A 191 9.31 7.54 -11.87
CA VAL A 191 8.11 6.86 -11.35
C VAL A 191 6.88 7.75 -11.54
N SER A 192 6.96 9.04 -11.18
CA SER A 192 5.87 10.00 -11.39
C SER A 192 5.48 10.12 -12.88
N ASN A 193 6.46 10.17 -13.77
CA ASN A 193 6.21 10.24 -15.22
C ASN A 193 5.53 8.97 -15.74
N VAL A 194 5.94 7.79 -15.27
CA VAL A 194 5.30 6.51 -15.62
C VAL A 194 3.84 6.51 -15.19
N LEU A 195 3.55 6.89 -13.94
CA LEU A 195 2.18 6.96 -13.42
C LEU A 195 1.33 7.92 -14.27
N SER A 196 1.83 9.12 -14.55
CA SER A 196 1.12 10.12 -15.35
C SER A 196 0.83 9.64 -16.77
N LYS A 197 1.83 9.06 -17.46
CA LYS A 197 1.67 8.57 -18.85
C LYS A 197 0.69 7.40 -18.96
N LEU A 198 0.62 6.57 -17.94
CA LEU A 198 -0.29 5.42 -17.89
C LEU A 198 -1.64 5.74 -17.24
N ASN A 199 -1.85 7.01 -16.85
CA ASN A 199 -3.03 7.48 -16.11
C ASN A 199 -3.30 6.65 -14.84
N LEU A 200 -2.23 6.33 -14.11
CA LEU A 200 -2.28 5.58 -12.86
C LEU A 200 -2.15 6.54 -11.67
N THR A 201 -2.91 6.28 -10.62
CA THR A 201 -2.96 7.15 -9.43
C THR A 201 -2.06 6.66 -8.30
N SER A 202 -1.54 5.42 -8.38
CA SER A 202 -0.68 4.86 -7.35
C SER A 202 0.42 3.96 -7.91
N ARG A 203 1.50 3.84 -7.14
CA ARG A 203 2.60 2.90 -7.39
C ARG A 203 2.10 1.45 -7.46
N THR A 204 1.13 1.11 -6.63
CA THR A 204 0.52 -0.22 -6.59
C THR A 204 -0.16 -0.56 -7.91
N GLN A 205 -0.89 0.40 -8.50
CA GLN A 205 -1.48 0.22 -9.83
C GLN A 205 -0.41 -0.02 -10.90
N ALA A 206 0.71 0.68 -10.83
CA ALA A 206 1.82 0.47 -11.75
C ALA A 206 2.44 -0.93 -11.60
N ALA A 207 2.60 -1.41 -10.37
CA ALA A 207 3.09 -2.76 -10.09
C ALA A 207 2.15 -3.83 -10.67
N LEU A 208 0.85 -3.69 -10.43
CA LEU A 208 -0.17 -4.60 -10.98
C LEU A 208 -0.18 -4.59 -12.52
N MET A 209 -0.06 -3.42 -13.12
CA MET A 209 0.03 -3.29 -14.58
C MET A 209 1.27 -4.00 -15.14
N ALA A 210 2.44 -3.85 -14.49
CA ALA A 210 3.67 -4.50 -14.91
C ALA A 210 3.55 -6.04 -14.86
N ILE A 211 2.91 -6.58 -13.82
CA ILE A 211 2.64 -8.02 -13.69
C ILE A 211 1.69 -8.49 -14.79
N ARG A 212 0.60 -7.76 -15.03
CA ARG A 212 -0.38 -8.07 -16.07
C ARG A 212 0.24 -8.10 -17.46
N GLU A 213 1.05 -7.12 -17.78
CA GLU A 213 1.70 -6.99 -19.09
C GLU A 213 2.93 -7.93 -19.23
N GLY A 214 3.19 -8.78 -18.23
CA GLY A 214 4.28 -9.76 -18.28
C GLY A 214 5.67 -9.14 -18.24
N LEU A 215 5.82 -7.93 -17.72
CA LEU A 215 7.11 -7.25 -17.59
C LEU A 215 7.94 -7.78 -16.42
N VAL A 216 7.32 -8.51 -15.50
CA VAL A 216 7.98 -9.14 -14.35
C VAL A 216 8.20 -10.61 -14.65
N PRO A 217 9.44 -11.14 -14.46
CA PRO A 217 9.68 -12.57 -14.57
C PRO A 217 8.79 -13.34 -13.59
N ARG A 218 8.13 -14.40 -14.04
CA ARG A 218 7.41 -15.31 -13.14
C ARG A 218 8.43 -15.94 -12.19
N ALA A 219 8.24 -15.77 -10.88
CA ALA A 219 8.96 -16.58 -9.91
C ALA A 219 8.62 -18.06 -10.19
N GLN A 220 9.67 -18.86 -10.43
CA GLN A 220 9.56 -20.32 -10.56
C GLN A 220 9.38 -20.93 -9.18
#